data_d3165510dfdad1d02f7652b3420d80e3
#
_entry.id   d3165510dfdad1d02f7652b3420d80e3
#
_cell.length_a   1.000
_cell.length_b   1.000
_cell.length_c   1.000
_cell.angle_alpha   90.00
_cell.angle_beta   90.00
_cell.angle_gamma   90.00
#
_symmetry.space_group_name_H-M   'P 1'
#
loop_
_entity.id
_entity.type
_entity.pdbx_description
1 polymer ?
#
loop_
_entity_poly.entity_id
_entity_poly.type
_entity_poly.pdbx_seq_one_letter_code
_entity_poly.pdbx_strand_id
1 'polypeptide(L)'
;MRLFSSLLIVLLWCASPVSAGERYKIDPEHSYSSFEYSHWGLSLQRGRFDKNAGFVELDLPGKSGAIGFTIESNSVSTGSELFNAAMRSDSFFDAERYPKISFNSSKLIFDQEQLRQIEGVLTIKDISKNVTIEVTHFACRFMFLYMRQACGANGNTKILRSDFKMGSYAPFVSDEITLYFNVEGIKE
;
A
#
# COMPACT_ATOMS: atom_id res chain seq x y z
N MET A 1 70.61 9.07 24.70
CA MET A 1 69.74 9.44 23.61
C MET A 1 68.77 8.31 23.41
N ARG A 2 67.50 8.44 23.91
CA ARG A 2 66.46 7.41 23.80
C ARG A 2 65.46 7.85 22.74
N LEU A 3 65.39 7.12 21.63
CA LEU A 3 64.44 7.34 20.52
C LEU A 3 63.11 6.71 20.92
N PHE A 4 62.07 7.54 21.12
CA PHE A 4 60.70 7.09 21.25
C PHE A 4 60.09 6.93 19.85
N SER A 5 59.82 5.69 19.45
CA SER A 5 59.14 5.36 18.22
C SER A 5 57.61 5.40 18.49
N SER A 6 56.95 6.45 18.01
CA SER A 6 55.49 6.56 18.12
C SER A 6 54.82 5.72 17.06
N LEU A 7 54.15 4.66 17.49
CA LEU A 7 53.35 3.77 16.63
C LEU A 7 51.99 4.45 16.37
N LEU A 8 51.78 4.92 15.15
CA LEU A 8 50.53 5.53 14.71
C LEU A 8 49.53 4.41 14.33
N ILE A 9 48.54 4.15 15.20
CA ILE A 9 47.48 3.20 14.91
C ILE A 9 46.45 3.91 14.04
N VAL A 10 46.41 3.55 12.75
CA VAL A 10 45.35 4.00 11.83
C VAL A 10 44.14 3.11 12.03
N LEU A 11 43.10 3.64 12.68
CA LEU A 11 41.77 3.01 12.75
C LEU A 11 41.11 3.12 11.37
N LEU A 12 41.12 2.04 10.59
CA LEU A 12 40.24 1.92 9.41
C LEU A 12 38.79 1.81 9.88
N TRP A 13 38.06 2.88 9.70
CA TRP A 13 36.61 2.89 9.84
C TRP A 13 36.01 2.18 8.63
N CYS A 14 35.61 0.90 8.77
CA CYS A 14 34.81 0.21 7.77
C CYS A 14 33.43 0.84 7.73
N ALA A 15 33.20 1.77 6.82
CA ALA A 15 31.85 2.20 6.46
C ALA A 15 31.17 1.01 5.75
N SER A 16 30.21 0.37 6.42
CA SER A 16 29.34 -0.61 5.76
C SER A 16 28.57 0.11 4.66
N PRO A 17 28.53 -0.43 3.42
CA PRO A 17 27.70 0.16 2.39
C PRO A 17 26.24 0.10 2.85
N VAL A 18 25.58 1.25 2.93
CA VAL A 18 24.13 1.32 3.06
C VAL A 18 23.58 0.76 1.75
N SER A 19 22.98 -0.42 1.81
CA SER A 19 22.27 -0.99 0.67
C SER A 19 21.11 -0.05 0.33
N ALA A 20 21.18 0.58 -0.84
CA ALA A 20 20.02 1.31 -1.34
C ALA A 20 18.94 0.28 -1.68
N GLY A 21 17.74 0.46 -1.13
CA GLY A 21 16.60 -0.42 -1.43
C GLY A 21 16.34 -0.49 -2.93
N GLU A 22 15.91 -1.64 -3.39
CA GLU A 22 15.51 -1.84 -4.78
C GLU A 22 14.16 -1.18 -5.04
N ARG A 23 14.07 -0.41 -6.13
CA ARG A 23 12.85 0.29 -6.51
C ARG A 23 12.05 -0.51 -7.51
N TYR A 24 10.75 -0.60 -7.25
CA TYR A 24 9.76 -1.29 -8.08
C TYR A 24 8.67 -0.28 -8.45
N LYS A 25 8.39 -0.17 -9.73
CA LYS A 25 7.23 0.57 -10.24
C LYS A 25 6.01 -0.35 -10.22
N ILE A 26 4.89 0.13 -9.69
CA ILE A 26 3.64 -0.63 -9.67
C ILE A 26 3.17 -0.85 -11.10
N ASP A 27 2.85 -2.12 -11.42
CA ASP A 27 2.25 -2.53 -12.69
C ASP A 27 0.73 -2.27 -12.61
N PRO A 28 0.18 -1.30 -13.35
CA PRO A 28 -1.23 -0.96 -13.27
C PRO A 28 -2.17 -2.03 -13.82
N GLU A 29 -1.67 -2.92 -14.70
CA GLU A 29 -2.50 -3.96 -15.30
C GLU A 29 -2.75 -5.14 -14.33
N HIS A 30 -1.80 -5.37 -13.39
CA HIS A 30 -1.87 -6.42 -12.40
C HIS A 30 -2.09 -5.90 -10.97
N SER A 31 -2.38 -4.59 -10.83
CA SER A 31 -2.59 -3.97 -9.52
C SER A 31 -3.95 -3.31 -9.42
N TYR A 32 -4.72 -3.68 -8.41
CA TYR A 32 -5.99 -3.05 -8.11
C TYR A 32 -6.26 -3.08 -6.61
N SER A 33 -7.10 -2.15 -6.16
CA SER A 33 -7.66 -2.14 -4.82
C SER A 33 -9.16 -2.38 -4.89
N SER A 34 -9.71 -3.03 -3.86
CA SER A 34 -11.13 -3.30 -3.75
C SER A 34 -11.62 -3.14 -2.32
N PHE A 35 -12.93 -3.04 -2.17
CA PHE A 35 -13.58 -2.94 -0.87
C PHE A 35 -14.80 -3.85 -0.80
N GLU A 36 -15.10 -4.31 0.41
CA GLU A 36 -16.24 -5.15 0.71
C GLU A 36 -17.03 -4.58 1.88
N TYR A 37 -18.36 -4.60 1.78
CA TYR A 37 -19.27 -4.13 2.81
C TYR A 37 -20.51 -4.99 2.88
N SER A 38 -21.15 -5.02 4.07
CA SER A 38 -22.45 -5.67 4.24
C SER A 38 -23.58 -4.73 3.85
N HIS A 39 -24.52 -5.22 3.04
CA HIS A 39 -25.72 -4.52 2.65
C HIS A 39 -26.94 -5.16 3.31
N TRP A 40 -27.52 -4.46 4.30
CA TRP A 40 -28.69 -4.89 5.10
C TRP A 40 -28.52 -6.25 5.77
N GLY A 41 -27.29 -6.74 5.95
CA GLY A 41 -27.06 -8.10 6.43
C GLY A 41 -27.46 -9.20 5.45
N LEU A 42 -27.93 -8.84 4.26
CA LEU A 42 -28.42 -9.78 3.24
C LEU A 42 -27.27 -10.35 2.40
N SER A 43 -26.29 -9.53 2.11
CA SER A 43 -25.18 -9.94 1.25
C SER A 43 -23.93 -9.07 1.50
N LEU A 44 -22.77 -9.61 1.10
CA LEU A 44 -21.55 -8.84 0.98
C LEU A 44 -21.44 -8.29 -0.44
N GLN A 45 -21.37 -6.97 -0.53
CA GLN A 45 -21.19 -6.26 -1.79
C GLN A 45 -19.74 -5.85 -1.95
N ARG A 46 -19.27 -5.78 -3.19
CA ARG A 46 -17.88 -5.42 -3.51
C ARG A 46 -17.83 -4.34 -4.57
N GLY A 47 -16.85 -3.49 -4.44
CA GLY A 47 -16.41 -2.57 -5.48
C GLY A 47 -14.91 -2.58 -5.60
N ARG A 48 -14.37 -2.11 -6.72
CA ARG A 48 -12.94 -2.00 -6.96
C ARG A 48 -12.60 -0.65 -7.56
N PHE A 49 -11.31 -0.33 -7.52
CA PHE A 49 -10.77 0.80 -8.25
C PHE A 49 -9.85 0.26 -9.35
N ASP A 50 -10.10 0.67 -10.57
CA ASP A 50 -9.40 0.15 -11.75
C ASP A 50 -8.10 0.90 -12.07
N LYS A 51 -7.88 2.08 -11.46
CA LYS A 51 -6.68 2.87 -11.70
C LYS A 51 -5.89 3.08 -10.42
N ASN A 52 -4.78 2.36 -10.35
CA ASN A 52 -3.85 2.37 -9.24
C ASN A 52 -2.43 2.65 -9.75
N ALA A 53 -1.65 3.39 -8.99
CA ALA A 53 -0.27 3.71 -9.33
C ALA A 53 0.56 3.89 -8.07
N GLY A 54 1.88 3.86 -8.22
CA GLY A 54 2.77 4.11 -7.10
C GLY A 54 4.14 3.48 -7.29
N PHE A 55 4.85 3.37 -6.18
CA PHE A 55 6.17 2.73 -6.11
C PHE A 55 6.31 1.93 -4.84
N VAL A 56 7.21 0.98 -4.88
CA VAL A 56 7.65 0.20 -3.73
C VAL A 56 9.19 0.23 -3.72
N GLU A 57 9.76 0.61 -2.62
CA GLU A 57 11.19 0.48 -2.35
C GLU A 57 11.39 -0.62 -1.31
N LEU A 58 12.22 -1.63 -1.62
CA LEU A 58 12.44 -2.78 -0.74
C LEU A 58 13.94 -3.00 -0.54
N ASP A 59 14.34 -3.07 0.69
CA ASP A 59 15.61 -3.64 1.14
C ASP A 59 15.30 -4.97 1.86
N LEU A 60 15.25 -6.05 1.08
CA LEU A 60 14.90 -7.37 1.64
C LEU A 60 15.92 -7.87 2.66
N PRO A 61 17.25 -7.74 2.43
CA PRO A 61 18.25 -8.08 3.44
C PRO A 61 18.11 -7.24 4.72
N GLY A 62 17.86 -5.92 4.58
CA GLY A 62 17.66 -5.01 5.71
C GLY A 62 16.25 -5.05 6.31
N LYS A 63 15.33 -5.83 5.73
CA LYS A 63 13.92 -5.97 6.16
C LYS A 63 13.24 -4.61 6.32
N SER A 64 13.46 -3.73 5.36
CA SER A 64 12.95 -2.37 5.36
C SER A 64 12.47 -1.94 3.97
N GLY A 65 11.81 -0.80 3.90
CA GLY A 65 11.33 -0.26 2.63
C GLY A 65 10.29 0.82 2.81
N ALA A 66 9.82 1.34 1.68
CA ALA A 66 8.78 2.34 1.61
C ALA A 66 7.79 2.01 0.50
N ILE A 67 6.51 2.30 0.74
CA ILE A 67 5.44 2.10 -0.22
C ILE A 67 4.67 3.41 -0.34
N GLY A 68 4.57 3.92 -1.57
CA GLY A 68 3.68 5.00 -1.92
C GLY A 68 2.65 4.48 -2.94
N PHE A 69 1.37 4.50 -2.58
CA PHE A 69 0.28 3.98 -3.40
C PHE A 69 -0.81 5.03 -3.58
N THR A 70 -1.27 5.19 -4.81
CA THR A 70 -2.30 6.15 -5.16
C THR A 70 -3.39 5.47 -5.99
N ILE A 71 -4.64 5.78 -5.66
CA ILE A 71 -5.83 5.27 -6.33
C ILE A 71 -6.59 6.47 -6.90
N GLU A 72 -7.01 6.41 -8.16
CA GLU A 72 -7.94 7.39 -8.71
C GLU A 72 -9.35 7.08 -8.21
N SER A 73 -9.93 7.97 -7.37
CA SER A 73 -11.25 7.77 -6.77
C SER A 73 -12.37 7.67 -7.81
N ASN A 74 -12.21 8.35 -8.96
CA ASN A 74 -13.16 8.27 -10.07
C ASN A 74 -13.15 6.92 -10.82
N SER A 75 -12.12 6.07 -10.58
CA SER A 75 -12.01 4.75 -11.21
C SER A 75 -12.82 3.66 -10.49
N VAL A 76 -13.69 4.03 -9.55
CA VAL A 76 -14.54 3.09 -8.82
C VAL A 76 -15.50 2.36 -9.77
N SER A 77 -15.55 1.04 -9.63
CA SER A 77 -16.39 0.13 -10.40
C SER A 77 -17.04 -0.89 -9.47
N THR A 78 -18.36 -0.95 -9.50
CA THR A 78 -19.18 -1.87 -8.70
C THR A 78 -19.96 -2.86 -9.57
N GLY A 79 -19.80 -2.78 -10.90
CA GLY A 79 -20.62 -3.50 -11.86
C GLY A 79 -21.99 -2.86 -12.14
N SER A 80 -22.31 -1.71 -11.51
CA SER A 80 -23.54 -0.96 -11.70
C SER A 80 -23.24 0.52 -11.84
N GLU A 81 -23.65 1.12 -12.95
CA GLU A 81 -23.45 2.56 -13.17
C GLU A 81 -24.18 3.43 -12.15
N LEU A 82 -25.35 2.98 -11.66
CA LEU A 82 -26.07 3.67 -10.59
C LEU A 82 -25.21 3.74 -9.32
N PHE A 83 -24.60 2.62 -8.92
CA PHE A 83 -23.76 2.59 -7.73
C PHE A 83 -22.38 3.24 -7.97
N ASN A 84 -21.84 3.16 -9.17
CA ASN A 84 -20.63 3.89 -9.54
C ASN A 84 -20.85 5.41 -9.39
N ALA A 85 -21.98 5.93 -9.87
CA ALA A 85 -22.33 7.34 -9.70
C ALA A 85 -22.50 7.72 -8.23
N ALA A 86 -23.18 6.87 -7.43
CA ALA A 86 -23.32 7.09 -5.99
C ALA A 86 -21.96 7.10 -5.28
N MET A 87 -21.07 6.16 -5.58
CA MET A 87 -19.73 6.11 -4.98
C MET A 87 -18.90 7.36 -5.32
N ARG A 88 -19.04 7.92 -6.53
CA ARG A 88 -18.35 9.14 -6.94
C ARG A 88 -18.91 10.41 -6.31
N SER A 89 -20.15 10.39 -5.79
CA SER A 89 -20.82 11.55 -5.22
C SER A 89 -20.18 12.05 -3.91
N ASP A 90 -20.60 13.22 -3.47
CA ASP A 90 -20.19 13.88 -2.22
C ASP A 90 -20.51 13.08 -0.95
N SER A 91 -21.56 12.27 -1.00
CA SER A 91 -21.96 11.36 0.07
C SER A 91 -20.95 10.24 0.33
N PHE A 92 -20.08 9.96 -0.66
CA PHE A 92 -19.02 8.93 -0.56
C PHE A 92 -17.64 9.52 -0.86
N PHE A 93 -17.04 9.19 -2.02
CA PHE A 93 -15.67 9.59 -2.31
C PHE A 93 -15.51 11.05 -2.72
N ASP A 94 -16.59 11.72 -3.14
CA ASP A 94 -16.54 13.09 -3.67
C ASP A 94 -15.39 13.23 -4.68
N ALA A 95 -15.44 12.34 -5.70
CA ALA A 95 -14.30 12.09 -6.58
C ALA A 95 -13.91 13.29 -7.46
N GLU A 96 -14.82 14.24 -7.65
CA GLU A 96 -14.53 15.49 -8.35
C GLU A 96 -13.62 16.38 -7.51
N ARG A 97 -13.93 16.53 -6.22
CA ARG A 97 -13.16 17.36 -5.29
C ARG A 97 -11.90 16.65 -4.78
N TYR A 98 -11.97 15.33 -4.59
CA TYR A 98 -10.90 14.48 -4.06
C TYR A 98 -10.57 13.36 -5.05
N PRO A 99 -9.87 13.67 -6.16
CA PRO A 99 -9.62 12.72 -7.24
C PRO A 99 -8.69 11.59 -6.86
N LYS A 100 -8.03 11.68 -5.71
CA LYS A 100 -7.04 10.69 -5.28
C LYS A 100 -7.27 10.22 -3.86
N ILE A 101 -7.12 8.91 -3.67
CA ILE A 101 -6.91 8.24 -2.39
C ILE A 101 -5.43 7.87 -2.33
N SER A 102 -4.77 8.02 -1.20
CA SER A 102 -3.36 7.68 -1.07
C SER A 102 -3.06 6.88 0.17
N PHE A 103 -2.06 6.01 0.06
CA PHE A 103 -1.46 5.30 1.19
C PHE A 103 0.05 5.47 1.13
N ASN A 104 0.64 5.85 2.27
CA ASN A 104 2.09 5.93 2.44
C ASN A 104 2.49 5.10 3.65
N SER A 105 3.36 4.12 3.45
CA SER A 105 3.85 3.31 4.55
C SER A 105 4.77 4.10 5.47
N SER A 106 4.69 3.80 6.75
CA SER A 106 5.64 4.26 7.77
C SER A 106 6.56 3.14 8.24
N LYS A 107 6.11 1.88 8.11
CA LYS A 107 6.88 0.72 8.54
C LYS A 107 6.45 -0.55 7.80
N LEU A 108 7.44 -1.37 7.44
CA LEU A 108 7.24 -2.73 6.94
C LEU A 108 7.65 -3.71 8.05
N ILE A 109 6.82 -4.69 8.34
CA ILE A 109 7.04 -5.68 9.40
C ILE A 109 7.23 -7.04 8.75
N PHE A 110 8.42 -7.59 8.92
CA PHE A 110 8.81 -8.89 8.40
C PHE A 110 8.88 -9.94 9.53
N ASP A 111 8.42 -11.15 9.19
CA ASP A 111 8.69 -12.36 9.94
C ASP A 111 9.59 -13.23 9.06
N GLN A 112 10.84 -13.43 9.48
CA GLN A 112 11.90 -13.99 8.65
C GLN A 112 12.06 -13.22 7.33
N GLU A 113 11.78 -13.84 6.18
CA GLU A 113 11.82 -13.22 4.84
C GLU A 113 10.43 -12.84 4.31
N GLN A 114 9.38 -13.07 5.11
CA GLN A 114 8.00 -12.81 4.72
C GLN A 114 7.54 -11.45 5.26
N LEU A 115 7.11 -10.57 4.38
CA LEU A 115 6.40 -9.36 4.76
C LEU A 115 5.04 -9.75 5.34
N ARG A 116 4.76 -9.34 6.58
CA ARG A 116 3.54 -9.71 7.32
C ARG A 116 2.58 -8.55 7.49
N GLN A 117 3.10 -7.37 7.77
CA GLN A 117 2.27 -6.19 7.98
C GLN A 117 2.92 -4.96 7.38
N ILE A 118 2.09 -4.02 6.99
CA ILE A 118 2.48 -2.70 6.50
C ILE A 118 1.71 -1.67 7.32
N GLU A 119 2.41 -0.94 8.18
CA GLU A 119 1.85 0.22 8.88
C GLU A 119 1.99 1.46 8.00
N GLY A 120 0.99 2.32 8.01
CA GLY A 120 1.05 3.53 7.22
C GLY A 120 -0.15 4.45 7.43
N VAL A 121 -0.18 5.48 6.61
CA VAL A 121 -1.24 6.50 6.62
C VAL A 121 -2.08 6.36 5.37
N LEU A 122 -3.35 6.06 5.55
CA LEU A 122 -4.37 6.08 4.51
C LEU A 122 -5.06 7.44 4.51
N THR A 123 -5.11 8.08 3.35
CA THR A 123 -5.81 9.38 3.17
C THR A 123 -6.94 9.19 2.17
N ILE A 124 -8.16 9.43 2.61
CA ILE A 124 -9.38 9.45 1.79
C ILE A 124 -10.03 10.82 1.98
N LYS A 125 -10.38 11.47 0.89
CA LYS A 125 -10.77 12.88 0.90
C LYS A 125 -9.62 13.73 1.50
N ASP A 126 -9.90 14.51 2.52
CA ASP A 126 -8.95 15.35 3.28
C ASP A 126 -8.59 14.75 4.66
N ILE A 127 -8.92 13.46 4.89
CA ILE A 127 -8.79 12.82 6.19
C ILE A 127 -7.73 11.72 6.11
N SER A 128 -6.75 11.81 7.00
CA SER A 128 -5.67 10.84 7.13
C SER A 128 -5.83 10.03 8.41
N LYS A 129 -5.68 8.71 8.31
CA LYS A 129 -5.74 7.77 9.43
C LYS A 129 -4.59 6.78 9.36
N ASN A 130 -4.05 6.43 10.52
CA ASN A 130 -3.11 5.31 10.61
C ASN A 130 -3.88 4.00 10.40
N VAL A 131 -3.35 3.15 9.54
CA VAL A 131 -3.88 1.82 9.29
C VAL A 131 -2.75 0.80 9.27
N THR A 132 -3.09 -0.44 9.60
CA THR A 132 -2.21 -1.59 9.43
C THR A 132 -2.81 -2.51 8.39
N ILE A 133 -2.06 -2.80 7.33
CA ILE A 133 -2.44 -3.77 6.30
C ILE A 133 -1.83 -5.11 6.67
N GLU A 134 -2.67 -6.13 6.85
CA GLU A 134 -2.23 -7.52 7.02
C GLU A 134 -1.88 -8.08 5.65
N VAL A 135 -0.63 -8.52 5.48
CA VAL A 135 -0.16 -9.11 4.23
C VAL A 135 -0.45 -10.60 4.23
N THR A 136 -1.29 -11.04 3.32
CA THR A 136 -1.73 -12.44 3.20
C THR A 136 -0.86 -13.24 2.25
N HIS A 137 -0.21 -12.57 1.30
CA HIS A 137 0.73 -13.15 0.36
C HIS A 137 1.82 -12.14 0.01
N PHE A 138 3.07 -12.61 -0.07
CA PHE A 138 4.21 -11.83 -0.55
C PHE A 138 5.19 -12.75 -1.26
N ALA A 139 5.58 -12.40 -2.48
CA ALA A 139 6.57 -13.14 -3.24
C ALA A 139 7.32 -12.23 -4.22
N CYS A 140 8.61 -12.49 -4.39
CA CYS A 140 9.43 -11.87 -5.43
C CYS A 140 10.01 -12.95 -6.35
N ARG A 141 9.98 -12.72 -7.67
CA ARG A 141 10.49 -13.66 -8.67
C ARG A 141 11.11 -12.93 -9.85
N PHE A 142 12.08 -13.56 -10.50
CA PHE A 142 12.54 -13.11 -11.80
C PHE A 142 11.50 -13.45 -12.87
N MET A 143 11.06 -12.43 -13.60
CA MET A 143 10.05 -12.55 -14.66
C MET A 143 10.73 -12.51 -16.02
N PHE A 144 10.78 -13.64 -16.69
CA PHE A 144 11.42 -13.77 -18.01
C PHE A 144 10.81 -12.86 -19.06
N LEU A 145 9.49 -12.60 -18.97
CA LEU A 145 8.79 -11.71 -19.91
C LEU A 145 9.35 -10.29 -19.89
N TYR A 146 9.71 -9.79 -18.71
CA TYR A 146 10.25 -8.44 -18.52
C TYR A 146 11.78 -8.43 -18.38
N MET A 147 12.43 -9.62 -18.32
CA MET A 147 13.85 -9.78 -17.99
C MET A 147 14.25 -9.02 -16.72
N ARG A 148 13.35 -8.93 -15.76
CA ARG A 148 13.48 -8.19 -14.50
C ARG A 148 12.87 -8.95 -13.34
N GLN A 149 13.25 -8.58 -12.14
CA GLN A 149 12.59 -9.03 -10.92
C GLN A 149 11.24 -8.32 -10.77
N ALA A 150 10.22 -9.05 -10.34
CA ALA A 150 8.95 -8.51 -9.92
C ALA A 150 8.60 -9.04 -8.53
N CYS A 151 7.93 -8.20 -7.75
CA CYS A 151 7.41 -8.56 -6.44
C CYS A 151 5.91 -8.33 -6.42
N GLY A 152 5.16 -9.25 -5.82
CA GLY A 152 3.72 -9.15 -5.63
C GLY A 152 3.33 -9.31 -4.18
N ALA A 153 2.29 -8.58 -3.77
CA ALA A 153 1.70 -8.68 -2.46
C ALA A 153 0.17 -8.61 -2.52
N ASN A 154 -0.47 -9.41 -1.66
CA ASN A 154 -1.89 -9.27 -1.34
C ASN A 154 -2.02 -8.91 0.12
N GLY A 155 -2.93 -8.02 0.44
CA GLY A 155 -3.18 -7.62 1.81
C GLY A 155 -4.58 -7.09 2.02
N ASN A 156 -4.97 -6.96 3.28
CA ASN A 156 -6.25 -6.37 3.65
C ASN A 156 -6.17 -5.57 4.94
N THR A 157 -7.12 -4.68 5.12
CA THR A 157 -7.33 -3.95 6.38
C THR A 157 -8.80 -3.61 6.54
N LYS A 158 -9.23 -3.36 7.77
CA LYS A 158 -10.58 -2.89 8.08
C LYS A 158 -10.53 -1.43 8.47
N ILE A 159 -11.51 -0.66 8.01
CA ILE A 159 -11.70 0.74 8.37
C ILE A 159 -13.18 1.02 8.65
N LEU A 160 -13.46 2.12 9.33
CA LEU A 160 -14.81 2.68 9.44
C LEU A 160 -14.98 3.77 8.38
N ARG A 161 -16.04 3.66 7.57
CA ARG A 161 -16.36 4.68 6.54
C ARG A 161 -16.65 6.04 7.17
N SER A 162 -17.30 6.04 8.33
CA SER A 162 -17.60 7.25 9.11
C SER A 162 -16.35 8.05 9.49
N ASP A 163 -15.22 7.38 9.72
CA ASP A 163 -13.94 8.03 9.99
C ASP A 163 -13.45 8.94 8.84
N PHE A 164 -13.97 8.70 7.63
CA PHE A 164 -13.65 9.44 6.41
C PHE A 164 -14.86 10.25 5.88
N LYS A 165 -15.84 10.56 6.73
CA LYS A 165 -17.08 11.26 6.35
C LYS A 165 -17.85 10.56 5.22
N MET A 166 -17.86 9.23 5.22
CA MET A 166 -18.57 8.40 4.25
C MET A 166 -19.58 7.46 4.92
N GLY A 167 -20.02 7.77 6.14
CA GLY A 167 -20.92 6.94 6.95
C GLY A 167 -22.38 6.98 6.53
N SER A 168 -22.73 7.53 5.36
CA SER A 168 -24.11 7.56 4.85
C SER A 168 -24.71 6.15 4.79
N TYR A 169 -25.99 6.05 5.15
CA TYR A 169 -26.77 4.80 5.20
C TYR A 169 -26.34 3.78 6.27
N ALA A 170 -25.41 4.12 7.18
CA ALA A 170 -25.16 3.26 8.32
C ALA A 170 -26.36 3.26 9.29
N PRO A 171 -26.72 2.11 9.93
CA PRO A 171 -26.03 0.82 9.90
C PRO A 171 -26.49 -0.12 8.77
N PHE A 172 -27.48 0.28 7.94
CA PHE A 172 -28.05 -0.60 6.88
C PHE A 172 -27.02 -0.99 5.83
N VAL A 173 -26.14 -0.06 5.49
CA VAL A 173 -24.88 -0.32 4.80
C VAL A 173 -23.79 -0.25 5.86
N SER A 174 -23.05 -1.34 6.09
CA SER A 174 -22.10 -1.41 7.20
C SER A 174 -21.13 -0.24 7.21
N ASP A 175 -20.85 0.29 8.40
CA ASP A 175 -19.83 1.30 8.58
C ASP A 175 -18.43 0.69 8.48
N GLU A 176 -18.19 -0.47 9.10
CA GLU A 176 -16.97 -1.24 8.90
C GLU A 176 -16.96 -1.83 7.49
N ILE A 177 -15.87 -1.61 6.79
CA ILE A 177 -15.56 -2.21 5.49
C ILE A 177 -14.19 -2.86 5.51
N THR A 178 -14.01 -3.88 4.67
CA THR A 178 -12.70 -4.47 4.43
C THR A 178 -12.14 -3.93 3.12
N LEU A 179 -10.93 -3.40 3.17
CA LEU A 179 -10.15 -3.01 1.99
C LEU A 179 -9.20 -4.15 1.62
N TYR A 180 -9.07 -4.45 0.34
CA TYR A 180 -8.16 -5.43 -0.22
C TYR A 180 -7.22 -4.75 -1.21
N PHE A 181 -5.96 -5.13 -1.16
CA PHE A 181 -4.91 -4.64 -2.04
C PHE A 181 -4.25 -5.82 -2.75
N ASN A 182 -4.22 -5.78 -4.06
CA ASN A 182 -3.53 -6.71 -4.93
C ASN A 182 -2.54 -5.88 -5.75
N VAL A 183 -1.26 -6.04 -5.50
CA VAL A 183 -0.22 -5.16 -6.06
C VAL A 183 0.91 -6.01 -6.61
N GLU A 184 1.29 -5.74 -7.84
CA GLU A 184 2.53 -6.21 -8.45
C GLU A 184 3.41 -5.03 -8.82
N GLY A 185 4.71 -5.17 -8.62
CA GLY A 185 5.70 -4.16 -8.97
C GLY A 185 6.85 -4.79 -9.75
N ILE A 186 7.28 -4.09 -10.80
CA ILE A 186 8.40 -4.50 -11.65
C ILE A 186 9.60 -3.64 -11.28
N LYS A 187 10.75 -4.27 -11.02
CA LYS A 187 12.00 -3.59 -10.68
C LYS A 187 12.42 -2.62 -11.79
N GLU A 188 12.74 -1.37 -11.41
CA GLU A 188 13.22 -0.34 -12.33
C GLU A 188 14.67 -0.55 -12.79
#